data_64b28b4c8b2e5fe6a48dd5e11d2bbaf4
#
_entry.id   64b28b4c8b2e5fe6a48dd5e11d2bbaf4
#
_cell.length_a   1.000
_cell.length_b   1.000
_cell.length_c   1.000
_cell.angle_alpha   90.00
_cell.angle_beta   90.00
_cell.angle_gamma   90.00
#
_symmetry.space_group_name_H-M   'P 1'
#
loop_
_entity.id
_entity.type
_entity.pdbx_description
1 polymer ?
#
loop_
_entity_poly.entity_id
_entity_poly.type
_entity_poly.pdbx_seq_one_letter_code
_entity_poly.pdbx_strand_id
1 'polypeptide(L)'
;MKIFSNFNTERKKEAYSEAVEKFWEKNIFVLKKSFLFLLVKFLIPVLGWTLLFAVLDLTIFFGLSDFWQVRRWLLGAFSLSYLIVISPLLKCYIDYTMDFSIITPEYLTRYNQSWIMARDIKTSNVMNIKTISIEKHSFLYNIFNNGDLIFLSEWDKADQWEIVLHYIKNPEWAKKEITRIMKLPL
;
A
#
# COMPACT_ATOMS: atom_id res chain seq x y z
N MET A 1 -4.29 -5.36 21.98
CA MET A 1 -2.96 -5.53 21.36
C MET A 1 -2.70 -4.31 20.46
N LYS A 2 -2.05 -3.25 21.04
CA LYS A 2 -1.92 -1.93 20.39
C LYS A 2 -0.50 -1.61 19.84
N ILE A 3 0.40 -2.59 19.82
CA ILE A 3 1.83 -2.36 19.52
C ILE A 3 2.05 -1.85 18.08
N PHE A 4 1.34 -2.40 17.10
CA PHE A 4 1.51 -1.97 15.70
C PHE A 4 0.71 -0.71 15.32
N SER A 5 -0.39 -0.40 16.03
CA SER A 5 -1.17 0.81 15.75
C SER A 5 -0.49 2.09 16.24
N ASN A 6 0.27 2.02 17.35
CA ASN A 6 0.92 3.19 17.92
C ASN A 6 2.12 3.67 17.08
N PHE A 7 2.94 2.77 16.54
CA PHE A 7 4.12 3.15 15.75
C PHE A 7 3.79 3.96 14.50
N ASN A 8 2.69 3.62 13.82
CA ASN A 8 2.29 4.36 12.62
C ASN A 8 1.60 5.69 12.97
N THR A 9 0.78 5.68 14.02
CA THR A 9 -0.03 6.84 14.40
C THR A 9 0.84 7.95 14.99
N GLU A 10 1.85 7.63 15.78
CA GLU A 10 2.75 8.63 16.39
C GLU A 10 3.64 9.27 15.34
N ARG A 11 4.41 8.51 14.55
CA ARG A 11 5.28 9.06 13.52
C ARG A 11 4.54 9.82 12.43
N LYS A 12 3.34 9.34 12.07
CA LYS A 12 2.51 10.07 11.12
C LYS A 12 2.04 11.38 11.72
N LYS A 13 1.68 11.40 13.00
CA LYS A 13 1.30 12.62 13.73
C LYS A 13 2.48 13.57 13.85
N GLU A 14 3.67 13.06 14.18
CA GLU A 14 4.91 13.85 14.22
C GLU A 14 5.21 14.49 12.87
N ALA A 15 5.33 13.70 11.81
CA ALA A 15 5.60 14.21 10.47
C ALA A 15 4.51 15.17 9.96
N TYR A 16 3.26 14.93 10.33
CA TYR A 16 2.15 15.83 10.02
C TYR A 16 2.23 17.11 10.84
N SER A 17 2.50 17.04 12.16
CA SER A 17 2.61 18.21 13.02
C SER A 17 3.79 19.11 12.62
N GLU A 18 4.94 18.54 12.29
CA GLU A 18 6.09 19.29 11.75
C GLU A 18 5.73 20.03 10.45
N ALA A 19 5.00 19.34 9.55
CA ALA A 19 4.56 19.97 8.31
C ALA A 19 3.54 21.09 8.57
N VAL A 20 2.58 20.90 9.50
CA VAL A 20 1.57 21.90 9.86
C VAL A 20 2.21 23.14 10.50
N GLU A 21 3.19 22.93 11.36
CA GLU A 21 3.93 24.02 11.99
C GLU A 21 4.64 24.91 10.94
N LYS A 22 5.18 24.28 9.89
CA LYS A 22 5.91 25.01 8.84
C LYS A 22 5.01 25.62 7.75
N PHE A 23 3.95 24.90 7.32
CA PHE A 23 3.19 25.28 6.10
C PHE A 23 1.71 25.57 6.31
N TRP A 24 1.19 25.49 7.51
CA TRP A 24 -0.23 25.61 7.84
C TRP A 24 -1.06 24.46 7.26
N GLU A 25 -2.04 24.01 7.97
CA GLU A 25 -2.87 22.84 7.63
C GLU A 25 -3.49 22.91 6.21
N LYS A 26 -3.88 24.10 5.76
CA LYS A 26 -4.49 24.31 4.44
C LYS A 26 -3.57 24.02 3.24
N ASN A 27 -2.28 23.99 3.48
CA ASN A 27 -1.27 23.77 2.45
C ASN A 27 -0.63 22.39 2.50
N ILE A 28 -1.25 21.46 3.23
CA ILE A 28 -0.74 20.11 3.38
C ILE A 28 -1.78 19.12 2.89
N PHE A 29 -1.33 18.15 2.11
CA PHE A 29 -2.18 17.07 1.62
C PHE A 29 -1.56 15.73 1.96
N VAL A 30 -2.33 14.86 2.64
CA VAL A 30 -1.87 13.52 3.01
C VAL A 30 -2.57 12.49 2.15
N LEU A 31 -1.79 11.76 1.38
CA LEU A 31 -2.27 10.65 0.55
C LEU A 31 -2.00 9.31 1.22
N LYS A 32 -2.95 8.40 1.05
CA LYS A 32 -2.87 6.99 1.46
C LYS A 32 -3.34 6.09 0.34
N LYS A 33 -2.90 4.85 0.36
CA LYS A 33 -3.44 3.81 -0.52
C LYS A 33 -4.94 3.63 -0.30
N SER A 34 -5.70 3.45 -1.36
CA SER A 34 -7.14 3.22 -1.29
C SER A 34 -7.46 1.80 -0.79
N PHE A 35 -8.72 1.60 -0.38
CA PHE A 35 -9.24 0.29 -0.01
C PHE A 35 -9.12 -0.74 -1.15
N LEU A 36 -9.09 -0.31 -2.40
CA LEU A 36 -8.90 -1.20 -3.54
C LEU A 36 -7.57 -1.97 -3.45
N PHE A 37 -6.50 -1.34 -2.95
CA PHE A 37 -5.22 -2.03 -2.70
C PHE A 37 -5.41 -3.18 -1.71
N LEU A 38 -6.08 -2.92 -0.59
CA LEU A 38 -6.35 -3.95 0.42
C LEU A 38 -7.21 -5.09 -0.16
N LEU A 39 -8.24 -4.74 -0.93
CA LEU A 39 -9.12 -5.70 -1.57
C LEU A 39 -8.35 -6.64 -2.49
N VAL A 40 -7.59 -6.08 -3.44
CA VAL A 40 -6.94 -6.84 -4.52
C VAL A 40 -5.68 -7.56 -4.03
N LYS A 41 -4.87 -6.94 -3.19
CA LYS A 41 -3.56 -7.46 -2.78
C LYS A 41 -3.60 -8.29 -1.49
N PHE A 42 -4.65 -8.16 -0.70
CA PHE A 42 -4.80 -8.87 0.57
C PHE A 42 -6.07 -9.71 0.63
N LEU A 43 -7.26 -9.10 0.57
CA LEU A 43 -8.52 -9.82 0.80
C LEU A 43 -8.80 -10.91 -0.22
N ILE A 44 -8.72 -10.60 -1.52
CA ILE A 44 -8.97 -11.59 -2.58
C ILE A 44 -7.97 -12.76 -2.51
N PRO A 45 -6.64 -12.55 -2.43
CA PRO A 45 -5.70 -13.65 -2.26
C PRO A 45 -5.91 -14.46 -0.98
N VAL A 46 -6.18 -13.81 0.17
CA VAL A 46 -6.45 -14.52 1.42
C VAL A 46 -7.67 -15.43 1.28
N LEU A 47 -8.79 -14.91 0.75
CA LEU A 47 -9.99 -15.70 0.54
C LEU A 47 -9.76 -16.86 -0.45
N GLY A 48 -9.05 -16.59 -1.55
CA GLY A 48 -8.71 -17.61 -2.54
C GLY A 48 -7.87 -18.75 -1.96
N TRP A 49 -6.81 -18.42 -1.23
CA TRP A 49 -5.98 -19.41 -0.57
C TRP A 49 -6.72 -20.17 0.54
N THR A 50 -7.52 -19.46 1.36
CA THR A 50 -8.32 -20.10 2.40
C THR A 50 -9.31 -21.10 1.82
N LEU A 51 -9.98 -20.75 0.74
CA LEU A 51 -10.93 -21.64 0.08
C LEU A 51 -10.22 -22.86 -0.54
N LEU A 52 -9.08 -22.65 -1.19
CA LEU A 52 -8.27 -23.72 -1.75
C LEU A 52 -7.83 -24.73 -0.68
N PHE A 53 -7.26 -24.24 0.42
CA PHE A 53 -6.81 -25.10 1.52
C PHE A 53 -8.00 -25.79 2.21
N ALA A 54 -9.14 -25.12 2.38
CA ALA A 54 -10.33 -25.75 2.93
C ALA A 54 -10.84 -26.93 2.06
N VAL A 55 -10.85 -26.77 0.75
CA VAL A 55 -11.22 -27.85 -0.18
C VAL A 55 -10.23 -29.01 -0.09
N LEU A 56 -8.92 -28.73 -0.05
CA LEU A 56 -7.89 -29.76 0.09
C LEU A 56 -8.00 -30.51 1.42
N ASP A 57 -8.19 -29.79 2.54
CA ASP A 57 -8.36 -30.38 3.86
C ASP A 57 -9.61 -31.28 3.93
N LEU A 58 -10.73 -30.85 3.34
CA LEU A 58 -11.93 -31.67 3.23
C LEU A 58 -11.69 -32.93 2.40
N THR A 59 -10.98 -32.80 1.28
CA THR A 59 -10.63 -33.96 0.42
C THR A 59 -9.77 -34.97 1.17
N ILE A 60 -8.77 -34.53 1.92
CA ILE A 60 -7.93 -35.37 2.77
C ILE A 60 -8.75 -36.02 3.88
N PHE A 61 -9.62 -35.23 4.50
CA PHE A 61 -10.45 -35.72 5.61
C PHE A 61 -11.38 -36.84 5.21
N PHE A 62 -12.06 -36.73 4.08
CA PHE A 62 -12.99 -37.76 3.59
C PHE A 62 -12.29 -38.85 2.81
N GLY A 63 -11.27 -38.55 2.01
CA GLY A 63 -10.56 -39.52 1.16
C GLY A 63 -9.67 -40.48 1.95
N LEU A 64 -9.20 -40.11 3.12
CA LEU A 64 -8.33 -40.93 3.98
C LEU A 64 -9.01 -41.30 5.30
N SER A 65 -10.32 -41.59 5.26
CA SER A 65 -11.10 -41.94 6.46
C SER A 65 -10.51 -43.15 7.23
N ASP A 66 -10.02 -44.12 6.50
CA ASP A 66 -9.51 -45.40 7.07
C ASP A 66 -8.05 -45.30 7.53
N PHE A 67 -7.32 -44.28 7.12
CA PHE A 67 -5.90 -44.06 7.42
C PHE A 67 -5.70 -42.90 8.43
N TRP A 68 -6.25 -43.05 9.58
CA TRP A 68 -6.30 -42.00 10.60
C TRP A 68 -4.93 -41.39 10.96
N GLN A 69 -3.84 -42.16 11.07
CA GLN A 69 -2.51 -41.63 11.38
C GLN A 69 -1.97 -40.78 10.23
N VAL A 70 -2.03 -41.26 9.01
CA VAL A 70 -1.58 -40.56 7.81
C VAL A 70 -2.38 -39.24 7.64
N ARG A 71 -3.69 -39.31 7.82
CA ARG A 71 -4.58 -38.16 7.76
C ARG A 71 -4.16 -37.07 8.73
N ARG A 72 -3.88 -37.42 9.98
CA ARG A 72 -3.43 -36.39 11.01
C ARG A 72 -2.16 -35.70 10.57
N TRP A 73 -1.15 -36.43 10.10
CA TRP A 73 0.10 -35.82 9.66
C TRP A 73 -0.07 -34.94 8.44
N LEU A 74 -0.87 -35.35 7.47
CA LEU A 74 -1.17 -34.56 6.28
C LEU A 74 -1.91 -33.29 6.63
N LEU A 75 -2.97 -33.33 7.41
CA LEU A 75 -3.70 -32.12 7.85
C LEU A 75 -2.80 -31.18 8.61
N GLY A 76 -1.93 -31.69 9.49
CA GLY A 76 -0.94 -30.87 10.19
C GLY A 76 0.06 -30.18 9.23
N ALA A 77 0.58 -30.91 8.25
CA ALA A 77 1.50 -30.38 7.26
C ALA A 77 0.83 -29.32 6.36
N PHE A 78 -0.42 -29.55 5.94
CA PHE A 78 -1.20 -28.59 5.16
C PHE A 78 -1.50 -27.32 5.94
N SER A 79 -1.91 -27.44 7.21
CA SER A 79 -2.14 -26.28 8.08
C SER A 79 -0.88 -25.44 8.24
N LEU A 80 0.29 -26.06 8.40
CA LEU A 80 1.57 -25.37 8.45
C LEU A 80 1.89 -24.66 7.14
N SER A 81 1.68 -25.35 6.00
CA SER A 81 1.87 -24.78 4.66
C SER A 81 0.97 -23.57 4.42
N TYR A 82 -0.27 -23.60 4.90
CA TYR A 82 -1.19 -22.47 4.83
C TYR A 82 -0.63 -21.23 5.55
N LEU A 83 -0.07 -21.39 6.76
CA LEU A 83 0.56 -20.28 7.49
C LEU A 83 1.74 -19.67 6.72
N ILE A 84 2.54 -20.51 6.06
CA ILE A 84 3.67 -20.05 5.25
C ILE A 84 3.16 -19.25 4.04
N VAL A 85 2.13 -19.71 3.36
CA VAL A 85 1.55 -19.06 2.17
C VAL A 85 0.88 -17.72 2.53
N ILE A 86 0.22 -17.65 3.69
CA ILE A 86 -0.46 -16.40 4.12
C ILE A 86 0.52 -15.35 4.65
N SER A 87 1.66 -15.75 5.18
CA SER A 87 2.62 -14.83 5.81
C SER A 87 3.04 -13.64 4.91
N PRO A 88 3.32 -13.79 3.60
CA PRO A 88 3.63 -12.66 2.72
C PRO A 88 2.46 -11.68 2.53
N LEU A 89 1.22 -12.17 2.64
CA LEU A 89 0.03 -11.33 2.49
C LEU A 89 -0.12 -10.36 3.67
N LEU A 90 0.39 -10.73 4.86
CA LEU A 90 0.43 -9.81 6.00
C LEU A 90 1.26 -8.56 5.69
N LYS A 91 2.30 -8.68 4.87
CA LYS A 91 3.05 -7.52 4.39
C LYS A 91 2.17 -6.55 3.63
N CYS A 92 1.30 -7.04 2.74
CA CYS A 92 0.37 -6.17 2.00
C CYS A 92 -0.57 -5.40 2.93
N TYR A 93 -1.01 -6.01 4.02
CA TYR A 93 -1.82 -5.33 5.04
C TYR A 93 -1.01 -4.26 5.79
N ILE A 94 0.25 -4.54 6.12
CA ILE A 94 1.17 -3.58 6.74
C ILE A 94 1.42 -2.40 5.79
N ASP A 95 1.73 -2.67 4.51
CA ASP A 95 1.93 -1.64 3.49
C ASP A 95 0.68 -0.75 3.32
N TYR A 96 -0.53 -1.34 3.37
CA TYR A 96 -1.78 -0.56 3.33
C TYR A 96 -1.95 0.38 4.52
N THR A 97 -1.62 -0.10 5.72
CA THR A 97 -1.84 0.67 6.95
C THR A 97 -0.74 1.71 7.21
N MET A 98 0.49 1.40 6.81
CA MET A 98 1.68 2.16 7.18
C MET A 98 2.21 3.09 6.09
N ASP A 99 1.89 2.84 4.81
CA ASP A 99 2.31 3.71 3.73
C ASP A 99 1.45 4.96 3.65
N PHE A 100 2.11 6.09 3.57
CA PHE A 100 1.47 7.38 3.33
C PHE A 100 2.45 8.34 2.67
N SER A 101 1.92 9.41 2.09
CA SER A 101 2.73 10.49 1.53
C SER A 101 2.22 11.83 2.02
N ILE A 102 3.13 12.72 2.35
CA ILE A 102 2.84 14.10 2.75
C ILE A 102 3.30 15.01 1.63
N ILE A 103 2.39 15.85 1.19
CA ILE A 103 2.61 16.82 0.12
C ILE A 103 2.51 18.20 0.73
N THR A 104 3.53 19.00 0.53
CA THR A 104 3.67 20.37 1.00
C THR A 104 4.00 21.28 -0.17
N PRO A 105 3.98 22.63 -0.01
CA PRO A 105 4.39 23.54 -1.07
C PRO A 105 5.85 23.40 -1.52
N GLU A 106 6.72 22.84 -0.67
CA GLU A 106 8.15 22.74 -0.95
C GLU A 106 8.59 21.33 -1.30
N TYR A 107 7.95 20.30 -0.71
CA TYR A 107 8.36 18.91 -0.92
C TYR A 107 7.22 17.90 -0.94
N LEU A 108 7.44 16.82 -1.66
CA LEU A 108 6.72 15.57 -1.61
C LEU A 108 7.56 14.56 -0.83
N THR A 109 7.07 14.10 0.30
CA THR A 109 7.71 13.03 1.08
C THR A 109 6.84 11.79 1.08
N ARG A 110 7.39 10.69 0.55
CA ARG A 110 6.76 9.37 0.57
C ARG A 110 7.38 8.53 1.68
N TYR A 111 6.52 8.00 2.54
CA TYR A 111 6.86 7.04 3.58
C TYR A 111 6.38 5.67 3.14
N ASN A 112 7.31 4.79 2.82
CA ASN A 112 7.03 3.44 2.36
C ASN A 112 7.62 2.41 3.33
N GLN A 113 6.80 1.45 3.76
CA GLN A 113 7.25 0.39 4.65
C GLN A 113 7.88 -0.72 3.83
N SER A 114 9.20 -0.86 3.89
CA SER A 114 9.92 -1.91 3.14
C SER A 114 9.81 -3.28 3.80
N TRP A 115 9.80 -3.31 5.13
CA TRP A 115 9.70 -4.50 5.96
C TRP A 115 9.14 -4.12 7.34
N ILE A 116 8.85 -5.09 8.22
CA ILE A 116 8.23 -4.83 9.53
C ILE A 116 8.95 -3.73 10.34
N MET A 117 10.28 -3.65 10.24
CA MET A 117 11.10 -2.66 10.96
C MET A 117 11.86 -1.70 10.03
N ALA A 118 11.80 -1.89 8.72
CA ALA A 118 12.50 -1.06 7.75
C ALA A 118 11.54 -0.15 7.00
N ARG A 119 11.86 1.14 6.97
CA ARG A 119 11.11 2.17 6.26
C ARG A 119 12.00 2.87 5.25
N ASP A 120 11.50 3.03 4.05
CA ASP A 120 12.11 3.84 3.02
C ASP A 120 11.38 5.20 2.97
N ILE A 121 12.14 6.29 3.14
CA ILE A 121 11.61 7.65 3.09
C ILE A 121 12.25 8.33 1.89
N LYS A 122 11.43 8.70 0.90
CA LYS A 122 11.85 9.44 -0.27
C LYS A 122 11.23 10.84 -0.24
N THR A 123 12.10 11.84 -0.28
CA THR A 123 11.69 13.24 -0.35
C THR A 123 12.17 13.85 -1.66
N SER A 124 11.26 14.47 -2.40
CA SER A 124 11.56 15.25 -3.60
C SER A 124 11.16 16.69 -3.40
N ASN A 125 12.01 17.62 -3.84
CA ASN A 125 11.67 19.03 -3.86
C ASN A 125 10.66 19.28 -4.98
N VAL A 126 9.65 20.10 -4.73
CA VAL A 126 8.61 20.49 -5.70
C VAL A 126 9.22 21.14 -6.94
N MET A 127 10.30 21.92 -6.78
CA MET A 127 11.00 22.56 -7.92
C MET A 127 11.54 21.55 -8.93
N ASN A 128 11.79 20.32 -8.51
CA ASN A 128 12.27 19.25 -9.40
C ASN A 128 11.12 18.49 -10.08
N ILE A 129 9.87 18.73 -9.70
CA ILE A 129 8.71 18.06 -10.27
C ILE A 129 8.21 18.85 -11.46
N LYS A 130 8.34 18.29 -12.65
CA LYS A 130 7.92 18.89 -13.91
C LYS A 130 6.46 18.62 -14.24
N THR A 131 6.03 17.40 -14.01
CA THR A 131 4.69 16.94 -14.40
C THR A 131 4.16 15.88 -13.45
N ILE A 132 2.84 15.87 -13.28
CA ILE A 132 2.12 14.83 -12.56
C ILE A 132 1.25 14.09 -13.57
N SER A 133 1.55 12.82 -13.80
CA SER A 133 0.78 11.93 -14.66
C SER A 133 -0.17 11.05 -13.85
N ILE A 134 -1.25 10.62 -14.46
CA ILE A 134 -2.21 9.66 -13.89
C ILE A 134 -2.22 8.44 -14.79
N GLU A 135 -2.03 7.27 -14.20
CA GLU A 135 -2.13 6.01 -14.92
C GLU A 135 -3.18 5.10 -14.28
N LYS A 136 -3.97 4.44 -15.13
CA LYS A 136 -5.02 3.50 -14.74
C LYS A 136 -4.81 2.18 -15.46
N HIS A 137 -4.00 1.31 -14.90
CA HIS A 137 -3.57 0.06 -15.54
C HIS A 137 -4.61 -1.08 -15.51
N SER A 138 -5.71 -0.94 -14.77
CA SER A 138 -6.64 -2.03 -14.56
C SER A 138 -8.09 -1.60 -14.72
N PHE A 139 -8.92 -2.53 -15.22
CA PHE A 139 -10.38 -2.37 -15.25
C PHE A 139 -10.96 -2.00 -13.86
N LEU A 140 -10.42 -2.61 -12.79
CA LEU A 140 -10.82 -2.29 -11.43
C LEU A 140 -10.48 -0.84 -11.04
N TYR A 141 -9.42 -0.26 -11.58
CA TYR A 141 -9.09 1.14 -11.35
C TYR A 141 -10.17 2.07 -11.89
N ASN A 142 -10.75 1.73 -13.04
CA ASN A 142 -11.84 2.53 -13.63
C ASN A 142 -13.13 2.41 -12.83
N ILE A 143 -13.52 1.18 -12.42
CA ILE A 143 -14.75 0.96 -11.63
C ILE A 143 -14.68 1.67 -10.28
N PHE A 144 -13.57 1.57 -9.57
CA PHE A 144 -13.41 2.13 -8.23
C PHE A 144 -12.83 3.55 -8.24
N ASN A 145 -12.70 4.16 -9.42
CA ASN A 145 -12.07 5.46 -9.62
C ASN A 145 -10.75 5.60 -8.84
N ASN A 146 -9.84 4.67 -9.11
CA ASN A 146 -8.47 4.66 -8.59
C ASN A 146 -7.49 4.87 -9.72
N GLY A 147 -6.24 5.19 -9.36
CA GLY A 147 -5.15 5.31 -10.29
C GLY A 147 -3.82 5.48 -9.56
N ASP A 148 -2.76 5.46 -10.33
CA ASP A 148 -1.42 5.73 -9.86
C ASP A 148 -1.06 7.16 -10.22
N LEU A 149 -0.48 7.92 -9.28
CA LEU A 149 0.06 9.24 -9.50
C LEU A 149 1.58 9.15 -9.67
N ILE A 150 2.05 9.59 -10.82
CA ILE A 150 3.46 9.55 -11.20
C ILE A 150 3.99 10.97 -11.23
N PHE A 151 5.01 11.23 -10.41
CA PHE A 151 5.69 12.51 -10.34
C PHE A 151 6.99 12.42 -11.13
N LEU A 152 7.03 13.11 -12.26
CA LEU A 152 8.18 13.12 -13.16
C LEU A 152 9.10 14.29 -12.83
N SER A 153 10.39 14.01 -12.70
CA SER A 153 11.43 15.02 -12.45
C SER A 153 12.00 15.58 -13.76
N GLU A 154 12.56 16.78 -13.69
CA GLU A 154 13.17 17.45 -14.83
C GLU A 154 14.50 16.83 -15.27
N TRP A 155 15.18 16.11 -14.40
CA TRP A 155 16.47 15.48 -14.68
C TRP A 155 16.28 14.07 -15.22
N ASP A 156 16.28 14.01 -16.54
CA ASP A 156 16.07 12.81 -17.37
C ASP A 156 17.30 11.87 -17.36
N LYS A 157 17.73 11.43 -16.19
CA LYS A 157 18.55 10.22 -16.08
C LYS A 157 17.62 9.10 -15.66
N ALA A 158 17.29 8.26 -16.64
CA ALA A 158 16.54 7.03 -16.45
C ALA A 158 16.84 6.43 -15.07
N ASP A 159 15.82 6.10 -14.32
CA ASP A 159 15.77 5.25 -13.12
C ASP A 159 15.90 5.86 -11.72
N GLN A 160 16.19 7.13 -11.48
CA GLN A 160 16.47 7.51 -10.07
C GLN A 160 15.48 8.45 -9.36
N TRP A 161 14.56 9.15 -10.06
CA TRP A 161 13.78 10.23 -9.40
C TRP A 161 12.27 10.21 -9.71
N GLU A 162 11.75 9.08 -10.13
CA GLU A 162 10.31 8.92 -10.28
C GLU A 162 9.68 8.52 -8.93
N ILE A 163 8.75 9.34 -8.44
CA ILE A 163 7.94 8.97 -7.27
C ILE A 163 6.57 8.54 -7.79
N VAL A 164 6.27 7.25 -7.63
CA VAL A 164 4.97 6.69 -7.97
C VAL A 164 4.16 6.44 -6.71
N LEU A 165 2.97 7.00 -6.63
CA LEU A 165 2.00 6.75 -5.56
C LEU A 165 0.89 5.86 -6.11
N HIS A 166 0.90 4.59 -5.72
CA HIS A 166 -0.02 3.58 -6.21
C HIS A 166 -1.36 3.57 -5.48
N TYR A 167 -2.42 3.18 -6.19
CA TYR A 167 -3.78 2.95 -5.67
C TYR A 167 -4.39 4.19 -4.99
N ILE A 168 -4.25 5.34 -5.60
CA ILE A 168 -4.84 6.59 -5.10
C ILE A 168 -6.31 6.68 -5.52
N LYS A 169 -7.18 6.96 -4.55
CA LYS A 169 -8.61 7.19 -4.80
C LYS A 169 -8.82 8.58 -5.43
N ASN A 170 -9.69 8.65 -6.45
CA ASN A 170 -10.00 9.88 -7.19
C ASN A 170 -8.73 10.60 -7.66
N PRO A 171 -7.88 9.98 -8.50
CA PRO A 171 -6.56 10.51 -8.82
C PRO A 171 -6.61 11.87 -9.53
N GLU A 172 -7.67 12.16 -10.30
CA GLU A 172 -7.86 13.44 -10.96
C GLU A 172 -8.05 14.58 -9.93
N TRP A 173 -8.89 14.33 -8.92
CA TRP A 173 -9.07 15.29 -7.85
C TRP A 173 -7.80 15.46 -7.01
N ALA A 174 -7.14 14.34 -6.69
CA ALA A 174 -5.87 14.37 -5.97
C ALA A 174 -4.80 15.15 -6.74
N LYS A 175 -4.65 14.93 -8.05
CA LYS A 175 -3.75 15.69 -8.92
C LYS A 175 -4.05 17.18 -8.87
N LYS A 176 -5.31 17.58 -9.01
CA LYS A 176 -5.74 19.00 -8.96
C LYS A 176 -5.36 19.65 -7.64
N GLU A 177 -5.61 18.96 -6.53
CA GLU A 177 -5.30 19.46 -5.20
C GLU A 177 -3.79 19.58 -4.96
N ILE A 178 -3.01 18.59 -5.42
CA ILE A 178 -1.56 18.62 -5.35
C ILE A 178 -0.99 19.77 -6.18
N THR A 179 -1.46 19.93 -7.42
CA THR A 179 -1.03 21.02 -8.30
C THR A 179 -1.32 22.40 -7.67
N ARG A 180 -2.47 22.54 -7.01
CA ARG A 180 -2.82 23.75 -6.25
C ARG A 180 -1.84 24.03 -5.11
N ILE A 181 -1.52 23.01 -4.30
CA ILE A 181 -0.63 23.15 -3.15
C ILE A 181 0.81 23.45 -3.59
N MET A 182 1.29 22.73 -4.57
CA MET A 182 2.64 22.87 -5.12
C MET A 182 2.80 24.09 -6.03
N LYS A 183 1.71 24.79 -6.38
CA LYS A 183 1.69 25.91 -7.33
C LYS A 183 2.33 25.58 -8.67
N LEU A 184 2.20 24.34 -9.13
CA LEU A 184 2.67 23.91 -10.44
C LEU A 184 1.79 24.52 -11.54
N PRO A 185 2.35 24.85 -12.73
CA PRO A 185 1.53 25.25 -13.88
C PRO A 185 0.58 24.09 -14.26
N LEU A 186 -0.69 24.46 -14.55
CA LEU A 186 -1.71 23.52 -15.03
C LEU A 186 -1.45 23.10 -16.46
#